data_2d080db3eb139b24b292ed5df823c451
#
_entry.id   2d080db3eb139b24b292ed5df823c451
#
_cell.length_a   1.000
_cell.length_b   1.000
_cell.length_c   1.000
_cell.angle_alpha   90.00
_cell.angle_beta   90.00
_cell.angle_gamma   90.00
#
_symmetry.space_group_name_H-M   'P 1'
#
loop_
_entity.id
_entity.type
_entity.pdbx_description
1 polymer ?
#
loop_
_entity_poly.entity_id
_entity_poly.type
_entity_poly.pdbx_seq_one_letter_code
_entity_poly.pdbx_strand_id
1 'polypeptide(L)'
;LTPLQLGAPDYSLELWFAARLAMRKIDPYLDTLFSALEMIESGVTTVQHIQGWATGNYDEVVNSASSVLRAYNDIGLRVSYSYAVREQNRFVYEADQEFCNRLPPKIAKIMSKHFAQQTLQFDDFINLFDHLRANNKNPKARIQLAPANLHWMTDDGIIALKEKASNEGVPMHMHLLETPYQKEYAFKRTGTTAVKHLNNLKVLGPHMTLGHGVWMTEEDIEI
;
A
#
# COMPACT_ATOMS: atom_id res chain seq x y z
N LEU A 1 -12.87 10.17 0.53
CA LEU A 1 -13.40 10.42 1.88
C LEU A 1 -12.41 9.96 2.93
N THR A 2 -12.06 10.83 3.85
CA THR A 2 -11.18 10.45 4.95
C THR A 2 -11.91 9.54 5.94
N PRO A 3 -11.24 8.55 6.54
CA PRO A 3 -11.84 7.72 7.58
C PRO A 3 -12.45 8.52 8.72
N LEU A 4 -11.89 9.67 9.05
CA LEU A 4 -12.40 10.57 10.09
C LEU A 4 -13.82 11.06 9.77
N GLN A 5 -14.11 11.42 8.52
CA GLN A 5 -15.44 11.84 8.07
C GLN A 5 -16.47 10.71 8.16
N LEU A 6 -16.00 9.46 8.18
CA LEU A 6 -16.82 8.27 8.34
C LEU A 6 -16.91 7.79 9.80
N GLY A 7 -16.41 8.59 10.75
CA GLY A 7 -16.44 8.29 12.17
C GLY A 7 -15.36 7.35 12.67
N ALA A 8 -14.34 7.04 11.85
CA ALA A 8 -13.16 6.33 12.31
C ALA A 8 -12.23 7.32 13.03
N PRO A 9 -11.90 7.09 14.30
CA PRO A 9 -11.02 8.00 15.04
C PRO A 9 -9.60 7.97 14.48
N ASP A 10 -8.95 9.12 14.49
CA ASP A 10 -7.55 9.30 14.10
C ASP A 10 -6.63 8.94 15.27
N TYR A 11 -6.44 7.64 15.47
CA TYR A 11 -5.55 7.07 16.47
C TYR A 11 -4.22 6.60 15.83
N SER A 12 -3.47 5.75 16.55
CA SER A 12 -2.32 5.05 15.96
C SER A 12 -2.77 4.26 14.71
N LEU A 13 -1.85 4.09 13.76
CA LEU A 13 -2.11 3.39 12.50
C LEU A 13 -2.77 2.02 12.72
N GLU A 14 -2.33 1.27 13.72
CA GLU A 14 -2.82 -0.07 14.02
C GLU A 14 -4.30 -0.07 14.46
N LEU A 15 -4.69 0.92 15.26
CA LEU A 15 -6.08 1.11 15.69
C LEU A 15 -6.95 1.68 14.57
N TRP A 16 -6.38 2.56 13.75
CA TRP A 16 -7.05 3.10 12.58
C TRP A 16 -7.38 1.98 11.56
N PHE A 17 -6.49 1.02 11.37
CA PHE A 17 -6.77 -0.15 10.53
C PHE A 17 -7.99 -0.93 11.05
N ALA A 18 -8.05 -1.18 12.36
CA ALA A 18 -9.19 -1.88 12.96
C ALA A 18 -10.50 -1.12 12.75
N ALA A 19 -10.49 0.19 12.95
CA ALA A 19 -11.65 1.05 12.72
C ALA A 19 -12.07 1.04 11.24
N ARG A 20 -11.12 1.06 10.32
CA ARG A 20 -11.38 1.02 8.88
C ARG A 20 -12.07 -0.26 8.42
N LEU A 21 -11.81 -1.40 9.06
CA LEU A 21 -12.52 -2.66 8.74
C LEU A 21 -14.03 -2.59 9.00
N ALA A 22 -14.48 -1.72 9.89
CA ALA A 22 -15.89 -1.51 10.20
C ALA A 22 -16.59 -0.56 9.20
N MET A 23 -15.82 0.11 8.32
CA MET A 23 -16.40 1.06 7.38
C MET A 23 -17.13 0.35 6.23
N ARG A 24 -18.21 0.99 5.75
CA ARG A 24 -18.88 0.53 4.53
C ARG A 24 -17.95 0.63 3.31
N LYS A 25 -18.17 -0.25 2.35
CA LYS A 25 -17.53 -0.12 1.04
C LYS A 25 -18.04 1.15 0.34
N ILE A 26 -17.12 1.93 -0.19
CA ILE A 26 -17.40 3.13 -0.98
C ILE A 26 -17.02 2.81 -2.44
N ASP A 27 -17.77 3.35 -3.38
CA ASP A 27 -17.41 3.25 -4.80
C ASP A 27 -16.06 3.92 -5.05
N PRO A 28 -15.04 3.22 -5.57
CA PRO A 28 -13.69 3.75 -5.72
C PRO A 28 -13.60 4.90 -6.72
N TYR A 29 -14.48 4.95 -7.72
CA TYR A 29 -14.55 6.08 -8.65
C TYR A 29 -15.02 7.35 -7.95
N LEU A 30 -16.14 7.28 -7.21
CA LEU A 30 -16.71 8.42 -6.50
C LEU A 30 -15.79 8.92 -5.38
N ASP A 31 -15.19 8.01 -4.61
CA ASP A 31 -14.25 8.36 -3.54
C ASP A 31 -13.02 9.08 -4.10
N THR A 32 -12.46 8.57 -5.20
CA THR A 32 -11.32 9.20 -5.86
C THR A 32 -11.68 10.55 -6.46
N LEU A 33 -12.84 10.65 -7.11
CA LEU A 33 -13.29 11.90 -7.74
C LEU A 33 -13.49 12.99 -6.69
N PHE A 34 -14.14 12.65 -5.57
CA PHE A 34 -14.36 13.58 -4.47
C PHE A 34 -13.03 14.05 -3.85
N SER A 35 -12.12 13.12 -3.55
CA SER A 35 -10.80 13.45 -3.00
C SER A 35 -9.97 14.29 -3.98
N ALA A 36 -10.08 14.02 -5.29
CA ALA A 36 -9.39 14.78 -6.32
C ALA A 36 -9.91 16.21 -6.43
N LEU A 37 -11.21 16.43 -6.24
CA LEU A 37 -11.80 17.78 -6.18
C LEU A 37 -11.24 18.58 -4.99
N GLU A 38 -11.23 17.99 -3.79
CA GLU A 38 -10.66 18.63 -2.58
C GLU A 38 -9.16 18.97 -2.78
N MET A 39 -8.41 18.05 -3.41
CA MET A 39 -6.99 18.27 -3.72
C MET A 39 -6.81 19.43 -4.71
N ILE A 40 -7.62 19.51 -5.77
CA ILE A 40 -7.55 20.61 -6.76
C ILE A 40 -7.91 21.94 -6.11
N GLU A 41 -8.94 22.00 -5.29
CA GLU A 41 -9.33 23.20 -4.54
C GLU A 41 -8.22 23.71 -3.62
N SER A 42 -7.40 22.80 -3.08
CA SER A 42 -6.22 23.13 -2.27
C SER A 42 -4.95 23.42 -3.09
N GLY A 43 -5.04 23.42 -4.43
CA GLY A 43 -3.92 23.75 -5.32
C GLY A 43 -3.04 22.55 -5.70
N VAL A 44 -3.42 21.33 -5.38
CA VAL A 44 -2.68 20.13 -5.77
C VAL A 44 -2.85 19.87 -7.26
N THR A 45 -1.75 19.70 -7.98
CA THR A 45 -1.73 19.44 -9.41
C THR A 45 -1.24 18.04 -9.80
N THR A 46 -0.64 17.35 -8.85
CA THR A 46 -0.12 16.00 -9.04
C THR A 46 -0.22 15.23 -7.73
N VAL A 47 -0.68 13.99 -7.79
CA VAL A 47 -0.83 13.13 -6.62
C VAL A 47 -0.10 11.81 -6.81
N GLN A 48 0.47 11.28 -5.74
CA GLN A 48 0.86 9.89 -5.65
C GLN A 48 -0.26 9.12 -4.95
N HIS A 49 -0.89 8.20 -5.67
CA HIS A 49 -1.97 7.38 -5.14
C HIS A 49 -1.50 5.95 -4.99
N ILE A 50 -1.47 5.47 -3.76
CA ILE A 50 -1.21 4.07 -3.44
C ILE A 50 -2.54 3.45 -3.01
N GLN A 51 -3.17 2.70 -3.92
CA GLN A 51 -4.39 1.96 -3.62
C GLN A 51 -4.04 0.66 -2.91
N GLY A 52 -4.78 0.33 -1.88
CA GLY A 52 -4.63 -0.93 -1.17
C GLY A 52 -5.95 -1.36 -0.55
N TRP A 53 -5.95 -2.53 0.10
CA TRP A 53 -7.09 -3.02 0.89
C TRP A 53 -8.35 -3.41 0.10
N ALA A 54 -8.30 -3.49 -1.22
CA ALA A 54 -9.38 -4.11 -1.94
C ALA A 54 -9.46 -5.60 -1.55
N THR A 55 -10.66 -6.04 -1.22
CA THR A 55 -10.98 -7.45 -1.03
C THR A 55 -11.69 -7.94 -2.28
N GLY A 56 -11.49 -9.19 -2.63
CA GLY A 56 -12.12 -9.80 -3.78
C GLY A 56 -11.12 -10.59 -4.63
N ASN A 57 -11.58 -11.10 -5.74
CA ASN A 57 -10.76 -11.78 -6.71
C ASN A 57 -9.99 -10.79 -7.60
N TYR A 58 -9.14 -11.32 -8.47
CA TYR A 58 -8.32 -10.51 -9.37
C TYR A 58 -9.13 -9.52 -10.22
N ASP A 59 -10.24 -9.95 -10.83
CA ASP A 59 -11.06 -9.09 -11.68
C ASP A 59 -11.72 -7.95 -10.89
N GLU A 60 -12.15 -8.20 -9.66
CA GLU A 60 -12.71 -7.17 -8.78
C GLU A 60 -11.65 -6.11 -8.42
N VAL A 61 -10.40 -6.54 -8.22
CA VAL A 61 -9.28 -5.62 -7.96
C VAL A 61 -8.91 -4.82 -9.20
N VAL A 62 -8.86 -5.46 -10.38
CA VAL A 62 -8.65 -4.78 -11.67
C VAL A 62 -9.73 -3.72 -11.91
N ASN A 63 -11.01 -4.06 -11.69
CA ASN A 63 -12.13 -3.14 -11.86
C ASN A 63 -12.04 -1.96 -10.88
N SER A 64 -11.65 -2.21 -9.64
CA SER A 64 -11.45 -1.18 -8.63
C SER A 64 -10.32 -0.22 -9.01
N ALA A 65 -9.16 -0.74 -9.42
CA ALA A 65 -8.02 0.05 -9.87
C ALA A 65 -8.34 0.87 -11.11
N SER A 66 -9.02 0.27 -12.09
CA SER A 66 -9.47 0.95 -13.31
C SER A 66 -10.46 2.08 -13.02
N SER A 67 -11.32 1.91 -12.01
CA SER A 67 -12.26 2.95 -11.56
C SER A 67 -11.54 4.15 -10.97
N VAL A 68 -10.48 3.94 -10.18
CA VAL A 68 -9.61 5.01 -9.65
C VAL A 68 -8.93 5.77 -10.79
N LEU A 69 -8.32 5.05 -11.74
CA LEU A 69 -7.64 5.67 -12.88
C LEU A 69 -8.61 6.45 -13.77
N ARG A 70 -9.83 5.94 -13.95
CA ARG A 70 -10.89 6.65 -14.70
C ARG A 70 -11.27 7.96 -14.01
N ALA A 71 -11.42 7.99 -12.68
CA ALA A 71 -11.73 9.22 -11.95
C ALA A 71 -10.66 10.28 -12.15
N TYR A 72 -9.37 9.92 -12.08
CA TYR A 72 -8.28 10.84 -12.36
C TYR A 72 -8.25 11.33 -13.82
N ASN A 73 -8.61 10.47 -14.77
CA ASN A 73 -8.74 10.85 -16.18
C ASN A 73 -9.85 11.88 -16.36
N ASP A 74 -11.01 11.62 -15.80
CA ASP A 74 -12.21 12.45 -15.98
C ASP A 74 -12.07 13.83 -15.37
N ILE A 75 -11.40 13.93 -14.21
CA ILE A 75 -11.13 15.22 -13.57
C ILE A 75 -9.86 15.91 -14.09
N GLY A 76 -8.99 15.18 -14.78
CA GLY A 76 -7.78 15.72 -15.39
C GLY A 76 -6.60 15.96 -14.44
N LEU A 77 -6.62 15.44 -13.22
CA LEU A 77 -5.52 15.51 -12.26
C LEU A 77 -4.41 14.53 -12.63
N ARG A 78 -3.14 14.96 -12.52
CA ARG A 78 -1.99 14.07 -12.74
C ARG A 78 -1.85 13.10 -11.57
N VAL A 79 -1.60 11.83 -11.89
CA VAL A 79 -1.44 10.79 -10.89
C VAL A 79 -0.25 9.87 -11.18
N SER A 80 0.55 9.60 -10.15
CA SER A 80 1.44 8.44 -10.10
C SER A 80 0.72 7.36 -9.28
N TYR A 81 0.22 6.37 -9.96
CA TYR A 81 -0.65 5.34 -9.37
C TYR A 81 0.10 4.05 -9.12
N SER A 82 -0.15 3.43 -7.99
CA SER A 82 0.29 2.08 -7.69
C SER A 82 -0.76 1.31 -6.88
N TYR A 83 -0.73 0.00 -6.98
CA TYR A 83 -1.44 -0.88 -6.07
C TYR A 83 -0.46 -1.45 -5.04
N ALA A 84 -0.78 -1.36 -3.76
CA ALA A 84 0.08 -1.80 -2.67
C ALA A 84 0.19 -3.33 -2.62
N VAL A 85 1.39 -3.87 -2.83
CA VAL A 85 1.69 -5.30 -2.78
C VAL A 85 1.87 -5.75 -1.34
N ARG A 86 1.18 -6.83 -0.97
CA ARG A 86 1.24 -7.44 0.36
C ARG A 86 1.22 -8.95 0.23
N GLU A 87 2.20 -9.61 0.82
CA GLU A 87 2.34 -11.07 0.78
C GLU A 87 2.03 -11.71 2.12
N GLN A 88 2.28 -10.99 3.23
CA GLN A 88 2.23 -11.52 4.59
C GLN A 88 1.72 -10.49 5.59
N ASN A 89 1.48 -10.94 6.84
CA ASN A 89 1.21 -10.08 8.01
C ASN A 89 0.14 -9.01 7.72
N ARG A 90 -0.96 -9.42 7.09
CA ARG A 90 -1.92 -8.52 6.43
C ARG A 90 -2.63 -7.53 7.37
N PHE A 91 -2.49 -7.71 8.67
CA PHE A 91 -3.15 -6.82 9.65
C PHE A 91 -2.21 -6.26 10.71
N VAL A 92 -1.34 -7.12 11.28
CA VAL A 92 -0.40 -6.77 12.35
C VAL A 92 1.03 -7.20 11.97
N TYR A 93 1.97 -7.13 12.91
CA TYR A 93 3.40 -7.44 12.71
C TYR A 93 3.75 -8.91 12.94
N GLU A 94 2.81 -9.82 12.72
CA GLU A 94 2.97 -11.27 12.84
C GLU A 94 2.10 -11.99 11.81
N ALA A 95 2.31 -13.30 11.65
CA ALA A 95 1.52 -14.11 10.73
C ALA A 95 0.03 -14.06 11.08
N ASP A 96 -0.83 -13.94 10.05
CA ASP A 96 -2.28 -13.78 10.21
C ASP A 96 -2.92 -14.90 11.05
N GLN A 97 -2.40 -16.13 10.93
CA GLN A 97 -2.89 -17.26 11.71
C GLN A 97 -2.52 -17.15 13.19
N GLU A 98 -1.29 -16.72 13.49
CA GLU A 98 -0.83 -16.50 14.87
C GLU A 98 -1.64 -15.40 15.54
N PHE A 99 -1.89 -14.31 14.81
CA PHE A 99 -2.77 -13.26 15.26
C PHE A 99 -4.18 -13.78 15.58
N CYS A 100 -4.80 -14.53 14.67
CA CYS A 100 -6.13 -15.10 14.89
C CYS A 100 -6.19 -16.03 16.10
N ASN A 101 -5.15 -16.83 16.35
CA ASN A 101 -5.10 -17.76 17.47
C ASN A 101 -5.14 -17.07 18.85
N ARG A 102 -4.73 -15.80 18.93
CA ARG A 102 -4.74 -15.00 20.18
C ARG A 102 -6.03 -14.24 20.42
N LEU A 103 -6.92 -14.20 19.44
CA LEU A 103 -8.17 -13.45 19.52
C LEU A 103 -9.29 -14.29 20.21
N PRO A 104 -10.25 -13.62 20.86
CA PRO A 104 -11.48 -14.29 21.26
C PRO A 104 -12.16 -14.99 20.07
N PRO A 105 -12.75 -16.18 20.22
CA PRO A 105 -13.20 -17.02 19.11
C PRO A 105 -14.11 -16.30 18.11
N LYS A 106 -15.01 -15.42 18.60
CA LYS A 106 -15.92 -14.64 17.75
C LYS A 106 -15.15 -13.66 16.85
N ILE A 107 -14.14 -12.99 17.38
CA ILE A 107 -13.30 -12.04 16.63
C ILE A 107 -12.36 -12.80 15.67
N ALA A 108 -11.74 -13.88 16.12
CA ALA A 108 -10.91 -14.75 15.29
C ALA A 108 -11.66 -15.20 14.03
N LYS A 109 -12.93 -15.63 14.17
CA LYS A 109 -13.76 -16.02 13.02
C LYS A 109 -14.00 -14.88 12.04
N ILE A 110 -14.22 -13.65 12.52
CA ILE A 110 -14.39 -12.47 11.68
C ILE A 110 -13.11 -12.16 10.92
N MET A 111 -11.97 -12.15 11.63
CA MET A 111 -10.66 -11.85 11.03
C MET A 111 -10.23 -12.92 10.01
N SER A 112 -10.40 -14.20 10.33
CA SER A 112 -10.11 -15.30 9.38
C SER A 112 -10.95 -15.16 8.10
N LYS A 113 -12.24 -14.78 8.22
CA LYS A 113 -13.08 -14.53 7.06
C LYS A 113 -12.59 -13.33 6.25
N HIS A 114 -12.14 -12.25 6.92
CA HIS A 114 -11.57 -11.09 6.26
C HIS A 114 -10.30 -11.44 5.49
N PHE A 115 -9.38 -12.19 6.09
CA PHE A 115 -8.16 -12.62 5.41
C PHE A 115 -8.45 -13.53 4.21
N ALA A 116 -9.44 -14.42 4.32
CA ALA A 116 -9.86 -15.27 3.22
C ALA A 116 -10.43 -14.51 2.01
N GLN A 117 -10.81 -13.25 2.17
CA GLN A 117 -11.25 -12.37 1.08
C GLN A 117 -10.10 -11.66 0.35
N GLN A 118 -8.90 -11.72 0.88
CA GLN A 118 -7.69 -11.17 0.26
C GLN A 118 -6.97 -12.30 -0.49
N THR A 119 -7.40 -12.58 -1.71
CA THR A 119 -7.01 -13.79 -2.44
C THR A 119 -5.81 -13.62 -3.36
N LEU A 120 -5.39 -12.37 -3.64
CA LEU A 120 -4.29 -12.10 -4.55
C LEU A 120 -2.98 -12.68 -4.02
N GLN A 121 -2.29 -13.41 -4.89
CA GLN A 121 -0.93 -13.88 -4.69
C GLN A 121 0.06 -12.89 -5.27
N PHE A 122 1.34 -13.06 -5.04
CA PHE A 122 2.39 -12.15 -5.53
C PHE A 122 2.31 -11.94 -7.05
N ASP A 123 2.16 -13.01 -7.80
CA ASP A 123 2.07 -12.95 -9.28
C ASP A 123 0.83 -12.18 -9.76
N ASP A 124 -0.27 -12.19 -9.01
CA ASP A 124 -1.46 -11.41 -9.34
C ASP A 124 -1.18 -9.91 -9.27
N PHE A 125 -0.35 -9.45 -8.33
CA PHE A 125 0.06 -8.05 -8.26
C PHE A 125 0.95 -7.64 -9.42
N ILE A 126 1.83 -8.52 -9.89
CA ILE A 126 2.65 -8.29 -11.08
C ILE A 126 1.75 -8.21 -12.32
N ASN A 127 0.83 -9.16 -12.48
CA ASN A 127 -0.14 -9.19 -13.56
C ASN A 127 -1.05 -7.95 -13.56
N LEU A 128 -1.46 -7.48 -12.37
CA LEU A 128 -2.23 -6.26 -12.20
C LEU A 128 -1.46 -5.03 -12.70
N PHE A 129 -0.20 -4.90 -12.31
CA PHE A 129 0.68 -3.82 -12.78
C PHE A 129 0.80 -3.83 -14.30
N ASP A 130 1.08 -4.99 -14.90
CA ASP A 130 1.24 -5.14 -16.34
C ASP A 130 -0.08 -4.82 -17.08
N HIS A 131 -1.21 -5.32 -16.55
CA HIS A 131 -2.55 -5.05 -17.10
C HIS A 131 -2.88 -3.55 -17.09
N LEU A 132 -2.69 -2.89 -15.94
CA LEU A 132 -2.99 -1.46 -15.81
C LEU A 132 -2.09 -0.62 -16.70
N ARG A 133 -0.81 -0.97 -16.81
CA ARG A 133 0.15 -0.26 -17.66
C ARG A 133 -0.19 -0.40 -19.15
N ALA A 134 -0.50 -1.61 -19.60
CA ALA A 134 -0.88 -1.88 -20.99
C ALA A 134 -2.18 -1.18 -21.40
N ASN A 135 -3.12 -1.03 -20.47
CA ASN A 135 -4.44 -0.45 -20.72
C ASN A 135 -4.55 1.03 -20.39
N ASN A 136 -3.55 1.63 -19.74
CA ASN A 136 -3.56 3.05 -19.43
C ASN A 136 -3.41 3.91 -20.69
N LYS A 137 -4.46 4.66 -21.02
CA LYS A 137 -4.47 5.62 -22.13
C LYS A 137 -4.38 7.08 -21.69
N ASN A 138 -4.37 7.33 -20.38
CA ASN A 138 -4.28 8.68 -19.83
C ASN A 138 -2.82 9.14 -19.77
N PRO A 139 -2.39 10.14 -20.57
CA PRO A 139 -1.02 10.64 -20.55
C PRO A 139 -0.64 11.33 -19.23
N LYS A 140 -1.63 11.68 -18.41
CA LYS A 140 -1.44 12.27 -17.07
C LYS A 140 -1.33 11.23 -15.96
N ALA A 141 -1.53 9.93 -16.25
CA ALA A 141 -1.37 8.86 -15.28
C ALA A 141 -0.11 8.05 -15.58
N ARG A 142 0.68 7.78 -14.55
CA ARG A 142 1.82 6.86 -14.59
C ARG A 142 1.56 5.71 -13.63
N ILE A 143 1.79 4.49 -14.09
CA ILE A 143 1.66 3.29 -13.26
C ILE A 143 3.03 2.93 -12.72
N GLN A 144 3.13 2.73 -11.41
CA GLN A 144 4.34 2.36 -10.69
C GLN A 144 4.10 1.16 -9.77
N LEU A 145 5.16 0.63 -9.18
CA LEU A 145 5.10 -0.47 -8.22
C LEU A 145 5.18 0.06 -6.77
N ALA A 146 4.52 -0.64 -5.85
CA ALA A 146 4.57 -0.27 -4.44
C ALA A 146 4.61 -1.51 -3.53
N PRO A 147 5.81 -2.00 -3.12
CA PRO A 147 5.88 -2.83 -1.93
C PRO A 147 5.30 -2.05 -0.75
N ALA A 148 4.25 -2.58 -0.11
CA ALA A 148 3.43 -1.76 0.78
C ALA A 148 4.18 -1.25 2.01
N ASN A 149 4.91 -2.15 2.68
CA ASN A 149 5.76 -1.84 3.84
C ASN A 149 6.63 -3.06 4.15
N LEU A 150 7.68 -2.90 4.93
CA LEU A 150 8.61 -3.98 5.28
C LEU A 150 7.92 -5.17 5.97
N HIS A 151 6.94 -4.93 6.84
CA HIS A 151 6.26 -6.03 7.53
C HIS A 151 5.26 -6.80 6.64
N TRP A 152 4.79 -6.18 5.57
CA TRP A 152 3.86 -6.79 4.61
C TRP A 152 4.53 -7.56 3.47
N MET A 153 5.86 -7.44 3.35
CA MET A 153 6.62 -8.00 2.24
C MET A 153 7.70 -8.96 2.73
N THR A 154 7.98 -9.98 1.94
CA THR A 154 9.20 -10.77 2.06
C THR A 154 10.37 -10.02 1.43
N ASP A 155 11.61 -10.37 1.78
CA ASP A 155 12.79 -9.78 1.16
C ASP A 155 12.85 -10.13 -0.34
N ASP A 156 12.54 -11.38 -0.68
CA ASP A 156 12.47 -11.84 -2.08
C ASP A 156 11.41 -11.06 -2.88
N GLY A 157 10.23 -10.81 -2.29
CA GLY A 157 9.20 -10.01 -2.94
C GLY A 157 9.61 -8.56 -3.18
N ILE A 158 10.31 -7.93 -2.22
CA ILE A 158 10.84 -6.56 -2.39
C ILE A 158 11.88 -6.53 -3.52
N ILE A 159 12.80 -7.51 -3.54
CA ILE A 159 13.84 -7.62 -4.59
C ILE A 159 13.19 -7.84 -5.96
N ALA A 160 12.23 -8.76 -6.07
CA ALA A 160 11.52 -9.03 -7.32
C ALA A 160 10.78 -7.80 -7.86
N LEU A 161 10.12 -7.02 -6.99
CA LEU A 161 9.48 -5.76 -7.39
C LEU A 161 10.49 -4.73 -7.86
N LYS A 162 11.65 -4.64 -7.20
CA LYS A 162 12.74 -3.74 -7.60
C LYS A 162 13.31 -4.12 -8.97
N GLU A 163 13.49 -5.40 -9.23
CA GLU A 163 13.95 -5.89 -10.54
C GLU A 163 12.92 -5.59 -11.63
N LYS A 164 11.64 -5.89 -11.37
CA LYS A 164 10.53 -5.55 -12.27
C LYS A 164 10.49 -4.05 -12.55
N ALA A 165 10.55 -3.20 -11.52
CA ALA A 165 10.56 -1.74 -11.68
C ALA A 165 11.72 -1.25 -12.52
N SER A 166 12.92 -1.80 -12.30
CA SER A 166 14.13 -1.46 -13.07
C SER A 166 13.99 -1.84 -14.54
N ASN A 167 13.51 -3.05 -14.82
CA ASN A 167 13.32 -3.54 -16.19
C ASN A 167 12.28 -2.73 -16.97
N GLU A 168 11.25 -2.25 -16.26
CA GLU A 168 10.17 -1.46 -16.84
C GLU A 168 10.46 0.06 -16.84
N GLY A 169 11.53 0.50 -16.20
CA GLY A 169 11.91 1.91 -16.11
C GLY A 169 10.89 2.74 -15.30
N VAL A 170 10.30 2.16 -14.26
CA VAL A 170 9.32 2.85 -13.40
C VAL A 170 9.85 3.01 -11.97
N PRO A 171 9.42 4.05 -11.24
CA PRO A 171 9.75 4.18 -9.82
C PRO A 171 8.96 3.20 -8.96
N MET A 172 9.41 3.07 -7.71
CA MET A 172 8.70 2.38 -6.64
C MET A 172 8.38 3.32 -5.48
N HIS A 173 7.37 2.96 -4.70
CA HIS A 173 7.05 3.61 -3.44
C HIS A 173 6.84 2.56 -2.34
N MET A 174 7.38 2.82 -1.16
CA MET A 174 7.15 2.02 0.05
C MET A 174 6.82 2.94 1.23
N HIS A 175 5.77 2.62 1.99
CA HIS A 175 5.58 3.21 3.31
C HIS A 175 6.61 2.63 4.26
N LEU A 176 7.31 3.46 5.00
CA LEU A 176 8.38 3.00 5.88
C LEU A 176 8.46 3.86 7.14
N LEU A 177 8.60 3.20 8.30
CA LEU A 177 8.82 3.85 9.59
C LEU A 177 7.77 4.93 9.94
N GLU A 178 6.51 4.63 9.66
CA GLU A 178 5.36 5.48 9.99
C GLU A 178 5.07 5.48 11.48
N THR A 179 5.26 4.32 12.15
CA THR A 179 5.02 4.14 13.58
C THR A 179 6.26 3.58 14.30
N PRO A 180 6.37 3.77 15.63
CA PRO A 180 7.46 3.17 16.40
C PRO A 180 7.44 1.63 16.32
N TYR A 181 6.26 1.02 16.19
CA TYR A 181 6.12 -0.44 16.06
C TYR A 181 6.75 -0.97 14.77
N GLN A 182 6.73 -0.20 13.70
CA GLN A 182 7.43 -0.56 12.46
C GLN A 182 8.95 -0.56 12.64
N LYS A 183 9.48 0.40 13.43
CA LYS A 183 10.89 0.44 13.80
C LYS A 183 11.30 -0.78 14.63
N GLU A 184 10.52 -1.13 15.65
CA GLU A 184 10.76 -2.30 16.49
C GLU A 184 10.68 -3.60 15.66
N TYR A 185 9.68 -3.72 14.79
CA TYR A 185 9.53 -4.87 13.90
C TYR A 185 10.74 -5.03 12.98
N ALA A 186 11.20 -3.95 12.36
CA ALA A 186 12.37 -3.99 11.48
C ALA A 186 13.59 -4.54 12.22
N PHE A 187 13.86 -4.02 13.41
CA PHE A 187 15.00 -4.47 14.23
C PHE A 187 14.84 -5.93 14.66
N LYS A 188 13.66 -6.32 15.12
CA LYS A 188 13.37 -7.70 15.53
C LYS A 188 13.52 -8.70 14.37
N ARG A 189 13.08 -8.31 13.18
CA ARG A 189 13.16 -9.16 11.98
C ARG A 189 14.57 -9.27 11.42
N THR A 190 15.33 -8.18 11.41
CA THR A 190 16.55 -8.07 10.60
C THR A 190 17.84 -7.84 11.40
N GLY A 191 17.72 -7.52 12.70
CA GLY A 191 18.85 -7.15 13.57
C GLY A 191 19.42 -5.76 13.28
N THR A 192 18.78 -4.97 12.40
CA THR A 192 19.24 -3.63 12.01
C THR A 192 18.05 -2.69 11.75
N THR A 193 18.32 -1.43 11.36
CA THR A 193 17.27 -0.51 10.98
C THR A 193 16.61 -0.90 9.65
N ALA A 194 15.38 -0.44 9.42
CA ALA A 194 14.65 -0.72 8.18
C ALA A 194 15.40 -0.20 6.95
N VAL A 195 15.94 1.02 7.02
CA VAL A 195 16.67 1.65 5.91
C VAL A 195 17.95 0.89 5.61
N LYS A 196 18.73 0.57 6.65
CA LYS A 196 19.97 -0.21 6.49
C LYS A 196 19.69 -1.61 5.92
N HIS A 197 18.58 -2.25 6.33
CA HIS A 197 18.17 -3.53 5.75
C HIS A 197 17.86 -3.40 4.26
N LEU A 198 17.03 -2.42 3.86
CA LEU A 198 16.72 -2.17 2.45
C LEU A 198 17.96 -1.82 1.63
N ASN A 199 18.90 -1.07 2.21
CA ASN A 199 20.18 -0.79 1.58
C ASN A 199 21.02 -2.07 1.37
N ASN A 200 21.07 -2.96 2.35
CA ASN A 200 21.74 -4.26 2.24
C ASN A 200 21.11 -5.14 1.14
N LEU A 201 19.79 -5.08 0.96
CA LEU A 201 19.09 -5.73 -0.15
C LEU A 201 19.33 -5.03 -1.51
N LYS A 202 20.02 -3.88 -1.54
CA LYS A 202 20.29 -3.07 -2.75
C LYS A 202 19.01 -2.62 -3.47
N VAL A 203 17.95 -2.36 -2.72
CA VAL A 203 16.67 -1.89 -3.27
C VAL A 203 16.48 -0.37 -3.17
N LEU A 204 17.29 0.30 -2.35
CA LEU A 204 17.31 1.76 -2.28
C LEU A 204 17.98 2.37 -3.51
N GLY A 205 17.59 3.58 -3.83
CA GLY A 205 18.14 4.36 -4.94
C GLY A 205 17.20 5.49 -5.38
N PRO A 206 17.57 6.27 -6.40
CA PRO A 206 16.85 7.47 -6.82
C PRO A 206 15.43 7.20 -7.35
N HIS A 207 15.11 5.94 -7.64
CA HIS A 207 13.78 5.52 -8.12
C HIS A 207 12.89 4.97 -7.00
N MET A 208 13.35 5.01 -5.74
CA MET A 208 12.61 4.54 -4.59
C MET A 208 12.16 5.72 -3.73
N THR A 209 10.85 5.88 -3.56
CA THR A 209 10.28 6.85 -2.62
C THR A 209 9.91 6.12 -1.33
N LEU A 210 10.42 6.61 -0.20
CA LEU A 210 10.05 6.16 1.13
C LEU A 210 9.01 7.12 1.71
N GLY A 211 7.79 6.64 1.93
CA GLY A 211 6.72 7.40 2.57
C GLY A 211 6.90 7.42 4.08
N HIS A 212 6.51 8.51 4.71
CA HIS A 212 6.61 8.79 6.16
C HIS A 212 8.06 9.02 6.65
N GLY A 213 8.83 7.98 6.93
CA GLY A 213 10.20 8.11 7.44
C GLY A 213 10.30 8.75 8.85
N VAL A 214 9.19 8.80 9.59
CA VAL A 214 9.09 9.54 10.87
C VAL A 214 10.04 9.01 11.93
N TRP A 215 10.32 7.70 11.89
CA TRP A 215 11.12 7.01 12.91
C TRP A 215 12.51 6.59 12.39
N MET A 216 13.01 7.27 11.35
CA MET A 216 14.40 7.12 10.90
C MET A 216 15.39 7.56 11.99
N THR A 217 16.57 6.98 11.99
CA THR A 217 17.72 7.46 12.76
C THR A 217 18.54 8.46 11.94
N GLU A 218 19.44 9.19 12.57
CA GLU A 218 20.39 10.05 11.84
C GLU A 218 21.24 9.23 10.85
N GLU A 219 21.67 8.01 11.26
CA GLU A 219 22.43 7.11 10.39
C GLU A 219 21.59 6.64 9.16
N ASP A 220 20.27 6.50 9.31
CA ASP A 220 19.39 6.13 8.21
C ASP A 220 19.29 7.23 7.14
N ILE A 221 19.42 8.49 7.55
CA ILE A 221 19.37 9.66 6.66
C ILE A 221 20.66 9.78 5.83
N GLU A 222 21.78 9.30 6.36
CA GLU A 222 23.08 9.33 5.68
C GLU A 222 23.25 8.21 4.63
N ILE A 223 22.33 7.21 4.62
CA ILE A 223 22.34 6.10 3.65
C ILE A 223 21.69 6.51 2.33
#